data_4c227a07556e144155e58883a206715f
#
_entry.id   4c227a07556e144155e58883a206715f
#
_cell.length_a   1.000
_cell.length_b   1.000
_cell.length_c   1.000
_cell.angle_alpha   90.00
_cell.angle_beta   90.00
_cell.angle_gamma   90.00
#
_symmetry.space_group_name_H-M   'P 1'
#
loop_
_entity.id
_entity.type
_entity.pdbx_description
1 polymer ?
#
loop_
_entity_poly.entity_id
_entity_poly.type
_entity_poly.pdbx_seq_one_letter_code
_entity_poly.pdbx_strand_id
1 'polypeptide(L)'
;MGIAVLYGSSRRNGNTDILAARLAEGREADHLYLSDYRLQPILDYRHTEPGPYPDDDYHELIGRVLAADTVVFATPIYWYGISGVLKTFIDRWSQSLRENRAEFLGGLAGKQAYVIAVGDDDPHVKGQPLLEQFRYIFGFTGIRFAGHVLGTANKPGEILQDAEALAVVDGWRAELAQV
;
A
#
# COMPACT_ATOMS: atom_id res chain seq x y z
N MET A 1 5.93 -9.21 15.32
CA MET A 1 5.68 -8.00 14.53
C MET A 1 4.86 -8.37 13.31
N GLY A 2 3.61 -7.93 13.24
CA GLY A 2 2.68 -8.28 12.15
C GLY A 2 2.97 -7.45 10.89
N ILE A 3 2.92 -8.09 9.72
CA ILE A 3 3.07 -7.43 8.42
C ILE A 3 1.76 -7.53 7.65
N ALA A 4 1.22 -6.42 7.17
CA ALA A 4 0.12 -6.41 6.20
C ALA A 4 0.67 -5.98 4.83
N VAL A 5 0.39 -6.77 3.80
CA VAL A 5 0.78 -6.48 2.41
C VAL A 5 -0.46 -6.17 1.59
N LEU A 6 -0.60 -4.92 1.18
CA LEU A 6 -1.69 -4.43 0.34
C LEU A 6 -1.30 -4.54 -1.14
N TYR A 7 -1.95 -5.43 -1.87
CA TYR A 7 -1.74 -5.61 -3.29
C TYR A 7 -2.75 -4.79 -4.09
N GLY A 8 -2.27 -3.69 -4.68
CA GLY A 8 -3.05 -2.77 -5.51
C GLY A 8 -3.08 -3.16 -7.00
N SER A 9 -2.58 -4.34 -7.36
CA SER A 9 -2.67 -4.85 -8.74
C SER A 9 -3.98 -5.61 -8.96
N SER A 10 -4.56 -5.48 -10.14
CA SER A 10 -5.66 -6.34 -10.60
C SER A 10 -5.19 -7.71 -11.11
N ARG A 11 -3.87 -7.90 -11.22
CA ARG A 11 -3.26 -9.17 -11.67
C ARG A 11 -2.65 -9.88 -10.47
N ARG A 12 -2.78 -11.21 -10.44
CA ARG A 12 -2.05 -12.08 -9.54
C ARG A 12 -0.68 -12.41 -10.13
N ASN A 13 0.30 -12.60 -9.26
CA ASN A 13 1.68 -12.94 -9.65
C ASN A 13 2.31 -11.92 -10.63
N GLY A 14 1.89 -10.66 -10.52
CA GLY A 14 2.47 -9.56 -11.27
C GLY A 14 3.82 -9.12 -10.70
N ASN A 15 4.45 -8.16 -11.35
CA ASN A 15 5.78 -7.67 -10.96
C ASN A 15 5.82 -7.09 -9.53
N THR A 16 4.78 -6.36 -9.12
CA THR A 16 4.64 -5.86 -7.74
C THR A 16 4.47 -6.98 -6.73
N ASP A 17 3.72 -8.02 -7.10
CA ASP A 17 3.47 -9.17 -6.23
C ASP A 17 4.75 -9.95 -5.97
N ILE A 18 5.60 -10.12 -7.00
CA ILE A 18 6.90 -10.79 -6.88
C ILE A 18 7.80 -10.08 -5.88
N LEU A 19 7.92 -8.75 -5.96
CA LEU A 19 8.72 -7.97 -5.01
C LEU A 19 8.12 -8.01 -3.60
N ALA A 20 6.82 -7.88 -3.46
CA ALA A 20 6.15 -7.89 -2.17
C ALA A 20 6.21 -9.28 -1.49
N ALA A 21 6.03 -10.35 -2.26
CA ALA A 21 6.21 -11.71 -1.76
C ALA A 21 7.66 -11.98 -1.32
N ARG A 22 8.65 -11.46 -2.08
CA ARG A 22 10.06 -11.54 -1.71
C ARG A 22 10.38 -10.82 -0.41
N LEU A 23 9.77 -9.65 -0.16
CA LEU A 23 9.90 -8.94 1.10
C LEU A 23 9.35 -9.74 2.29
N ALA A 24 8.20 -10.36 2.10
CA ALA A 24 7.50 -11.13 3.13
C ALA A 24 8.01 -12.56 3.30
N GLU A 25 8.94 -13.02 2.47
CA GLU A 25 9.44 -14.40 2.47
C GLU A 25 10.02 -14.80 3.84
N GLY A 26 9.58 -15.97 4.34
CA GLY A 26 10.00 -16.50 5.64
C GLY A 26 9.33 -15.84 6.85
N ARG A 27 8.27 -15.04 6.64
CA ARG A 27 7.51 -14.35 7.69
C ARG A 27 6.03 -14.63 7.61
N GLU A 28 5.38 -14.54 8.74
CA GLU A 28 3.93 -14.47 8.78
C GLU A 28 3.51 -13.07 8.34
N ALA A 29 2.81 -13.01 7.20
CA ALA A 29 2.31 -11.78 6.62
C ALA A 29 0.85 -11.94 6.22
N ASP A 30 0.07 -10.91 6.44
CA ASP A 30 -1.32 -10.84 6.01
C ASP A 30 -1.38 -10.28 4.59
N HIS A 31 -1.69 -11.13 3.62
CA HIS A 31 -1.71 -10.80 2.20
C HIS A 31 -3.10 -10.32 1.76
N LEU A 32 -3.25 -9.01 1.57
CA LEU A 32 -4.50 -8.33 1.25
C LEU A 32 -4.54 -7.95 -0.24
N TYR A 33 -5.09 -8.81 -1.06
CA TYR A 33 -5.29 -8.52 -2.47
C TYR A 33 -6.56 -7.70 -2.64
N LEU A 34 -6.42 -6.40 -2.85
CA LEU A 34 -7.56 -5.48 -2.88
C LEU A 34 -8.59 -5.79 -3.98
N SER A 35 -8.19 -6.51 -5.02
CA SER A 35 -9.09 -6.99 -6.08
C SER A 35 -10.07 -8.09 -5.62
N ASP A 36 -9.82 -8.73 -4.48
CA ASP A 36 -10.72 -9.77 -3.95
C ASP A 36 -11.83 -9.19 -3.08
N TYR A 37 -11.72 -7.92 -2.74
CA TYR A 37 -12.64 -7.22 -1.85
C TYR A 37 -13.56 -6.29 -2.61
N ARG A 38 -14.78 -6.19 -2.14
CA ARG A 38 -15.74 -5.21 -2.64
C ARG A 38 -15.47 -3.87 -1.99
N LEU A 39 -14.81 -2.97 -2.71
CA LEU A 39 -14.52 -1.61 -2.30
C LEU A 39 -15.22 -0.61 -3.19
N GLN A 40 -16.10 0.18 -2.63
CA GLN A 40 -16.74 1.29 -3.32
C GLN A 40 -15.99 2.61 -3.06
N PRO A 41 -16.04 3.56 -3.99
CA PRO A 41 -15.48 4.90 -3.77
C PRO A 41 -16.05 5.56 -2.54
N ILE A 42 -15.27 6.49 -1.95
CA ILE A 42 -15.72 7.30 -0.81
C ILE A 42 -16.94 8.15 -1.15
N LEU A 43 -17.90 8.20 -0.24
CA LEU A 43 -18.97 9.19 -0.24
C LEU A 43 -18.55 10.36 0.64
N ASP A 44 -18.47 11.56 0.06
CA ASP A 44 -17.97 12.74 0.76
C ASP A 44 -19.07 13.46 1.54
N TYR A 45 -19.06 13.26 2.85
CA TYR A 45 -20.00 13.90 3.78
C TYR A 45 -19.39 15.06 4.56
N ARG A 46 -18.27 15.67 4.10
CA ARG A 46 -17.54 16.70 4.87
C ARG A 46 -18.38 17.93 5.22
N HIS A 47 -19.33 18.27 4.37
CA HIS A 47 -20.15 19.50 4.49
C HIS A 47 -21.65 19.23 4.44
N THR A 48 -22.06 18.00 4.62
CA THR A 48 -23.45 17.57 4.61
C THR A 48 -23.74 16.70 5.83
N GLU A 49 -25.03 16.47 6.11
CA GLU A 49 -25.43 15.47 7.10
C GLU A 49 -24.88 14.10 6.67
N PRO A 50 -24.29 13.35 7.62
CA PRO A 50 -23.73 12.05 7.30
C PRO A 50 -24.84 11.09 6.89
N GLY A 51 -24.67 10.50 5.68
CA GLY A 51 -25.44 9.37 5.23
C GLY A 51 -24.72 8.05 5.54
N PRO A 52 -25.34 6.90 5.22
CA PRO A 52 -24.68 5.62 5.38
C PRO A 52 -23.52 5.49 4.38
N TYR A 53 -22.37 5.05 4.87
CA TYR A 53 -21.28 4.63 4.00
C TYR A 53 -21.63 3.30 3.30
N PRO A 54 -20.96 2.97 2.19
CA PRO A 54 -21.19 1.70 1.49
C PRO A 54 -21.05 0.50 2.42
N ASP A 55 -21.99 -0.43 2.33
CA ASP A 55 -21.89 -1.76 2.94
C ASP A 55 -20.96 -2.61 2.07
N ASP A 56 -19.67 -2.58 2.40
CA ASP A 56 -18.58 -3.25 1.67
C ASP A 56 -17.47 -3.70 2.62
N ASP A 57 -16.38 -4.22 2.07
CA ASP A 57 -15.33 -4.87 2.85
C ASP A 57 -14.29 -3.88 3.44
N TYR A 58 -14.56 -2.57 3.39
CA TYR A 58 -13.61 -1.55 3.87
C TYR A 58 -13.23 -1.72 5.33
N HIS A 59 -14.20 -1.96 6.22
CA HIS A 59 -13.93 -2.09 7.66
C HIS A 59 -13.10 -3.32 7.99
N GLU A 60 -13.30 -4.43 7.29
CA GLU A 60 -12.44 -5.60 7.43
C GLU A 60 -11.00 -5.27 7.05
N LEU A 61 -10.80 -4.66 5.88
CA LEU A 61 -9.48 -4.32 5.38
C LEU A 61 -8.74 -3.33 6.28
N ILE A 62 -9.39 -2.25 6.70
CA ILE A 62 -8.74 -1.26 7.55
C ILE A 62 -8.42 -1.84 8.93
N GLY A 63 -9.27 -2.69 9.47
CA GLY A 63 -9.01 -3.40 10.74
C GLY A 63 -7.75 -4.25 10.67
N ARG A 64 -7.53 -4.97 9.58
CA ARG A 64 -6.32 -5.77 9.34
C ARG A 64 -5.07 -4.89 9.19
N VAL A 65 -5.18 -3.77 8.51
CA VAL A 65 -4.07 -2.78 8.43
C VAL A 65 -3.74 -2.19 9.80
N LEU A 66 -4.76 -1.87 10.60
CA LEU A 66 -4.55 -1.32 11.94
C LEU A 66 -3.95 -2.34 12.91
N ALA A 67 -4.17 -3.63 12.71
CA ALA A 67 -3.60 -4.71 13.53
C ALA A 67 -2.11 -4.98 13.23
N ALA A 68 -1.59 -4.59 12.05
CA ALA A 68 -0.20 -4.81 11.66
C ALA A 68 0.73 -3.70 12.21
N ASP A 69 2.00 -4.02 12.42
CA ASP A 69 3.05 -3.05 12.79
C ASP A 69 3.72 -2.45 11.55
N THR A 70 3.80 -3.24 10.50
CA THR A 70 4.40 -2.88 9.20
C THR A 70 3.36 -3.03 8.09
N VAL A 71 3.28 -2.04 7.21
CA VAL A 71 2.38 -2.07 6.05
C VAL A 71 3.20 -1.93 4.76
N VAL A 72 3.00 -2.85 3.84
CA VAL A 72 3.61 -2.82 2.51
C VAL A 72 2.54 -2.43 1.48
N PHE A 73 2.76 -1.35 0.77
CA PHE A 73 1.90 -0.89 -0.31
C PHE A 73 2.52 -1.30 -1.64
N ALA A 74 2.00 -2.35 -2.26
CA ALA A 74 2.47 -2.86 -3.55
C ALA A 74 1.50 -2.41 -4.66
N THR A 75 1.95 -1.54 -5.56
CA THR A 75 1.10 -0.92 -6.59
C THR A 75 1.80 -0.86 -7.94
N PRO A 76 1.13 -1.21 -9.05
CA PRO A 76 1.61 -0.80 -10.36
C PRO A 76 1.53 0.73 -10.48
N ILE A 77 2.43 1.30 -11.28
CA ILE A 77 2.37 2.72 -11.65
C ILE A 77 1.39 2.85 -12.82
N TYR A 78 0.19 3.35 -12.55
CA TYR A 78 -0.80 3.62 -13.59
C TYR A 78 -0.97 5.12 -13.76
N TRP A 79 -0.72 5.62 -14.97
CA TRP A 79 -0.79 7.05 -15.25
C TRP A 79 -0.03 7.89 -14.21
N TYR A 80 1.19 7.43 -13.89
CA TYR A 80 2.15 8.07 -12.97
C TYR A 80 1.67 8.18 -11.51
N GLY A 81 0.62 7.46 -11.15
CA GLY A 81 0.02 7.46 -9.82
C GLY A 81 -0.24 6.09 -9.22
N ILE A 82 -0.81 6.10 -8.04
CA ILE A 82 -1.27 4.91 -7.31
C ILE A 82 -2.42 4.26 -8.10
N SER A 83 -2.44 2.93 -8.16
CA SER A 83 -3.53 2.20 -8.83
C SER A 83 -4.91 2.56 -8.27
N GLY A 84 -5.93 2.57 -9.11
CA GLY A 84 -7.26 3.00 -8.73
C GLY A 84 -7.84 2.25 -7.53
N VAL A 85 -7.65 0.92 -7.44
CA VAL A 85 -8.16 0.12 -6.32
C VAL A 85 -7.45 0.46 -5.00
N LEU A 86 -6.13 0.63 -5.02
CA LEU A 86 -5.38 1.04 -3.82
C LEU A 86 -5.72 2.48 -3.43
N LYS A 87 -5.88 3.37 -4.41
CA LYS A 87 -6.30 4.76 -4.14
C LYS A 87 -7.72 4.81 -3.57
N THR A 88 -8.64 3.99 -4.06
CA THR A 88 -9.99 3.86 -3.49
C THR A 88 -9.93 3.44 -2.02
N PHE A 89 -9.11 2.45 -1.66
CA PHE A 89 -8.91 2.06 -0.27
C PHE A 89 -8.40 3.22 0.59
N ILE A 90 -7.38 3.95 0.10
CA ILE A 90 -6.81 5.10 0.82
C ILE A 90 -7.82 6.25 0.94
N ASP A 91 -8.61 6.53 -0.10
CA ASP A 91 -9.63 7.58 -0.05
C ASP A 91 -10.70 7.30 1.01
N ARG A 92 -11.01 6.01 1.23
CA ARG A 92 -11.92 5.57 2.29
C ARG A 92 -11.40 5.83 3.71
N TRP A 93 -10.12 6.14 3.90
CA TRP A 93 -9.59 6.60 5.19
C TRP A 93 -10.28 7.87 5.68
N SER A 94 -10.85 8.67 4.78
CA SER A 94 -11.71 9.80 5.14
C SER A 94 -12.96 9.37 5.92
N GLN A 95 -13.48 8.16 5.67
CA GLN A 95 -14.56 7.56 6.46
C GLN A 95 -14.08 7.28 7.89
N SER A 96 -12.95 6.58 8.07
CA SER A 96 -12.39 6.30 9.39
C SER A 96 -12.06 7.56 10.18
N LEU A 97 -11.55 8.61 9.51
CA LEU A 97 -11.35 9.92 10.14
C LEU A 97 -12.64 10.53 10.65
N ARG A 98 -13.76 10.28 10.01
CA ARG A 98 -15.06 10.80 10.42
C ARG A 98 -15.72 9.94 11.48
N GLU A 99 -15.58 8.63 11.41
CA GLU A 99 -16.16 7.68 12.36
C GLU A 99 -15.45 7.73 13.72
N ASN A 100 -14.11 7.60 13.71
CA ASN A 100 -13.29 7.69 14.92
C ASN A 100 -11.87 8.16 14.62
N ARG A 101 -11.69 9.48 14.50
CA ARG A 101 -10.39 10.09 14.16
C ARG A 101 -9.27 9.68 15.11
N ALA A 102 -9.53 9.65 16.41
CA ALA A 102 -8.50 9.40 17.42
C ALA A 102 -7.98 7.96 17.35
N GLU A 103 -8.87 7.01 17.24
CA GLU A 103 -8.55 5.59 17.11
C GLU A 103 -7.82 5.31 15.77
N PHE A 104 -8.34 5.85 14.68
CA PHE A 104 -7.76 5.65 13.36
C PHE A 104 -6.33 6.20 13.27
N LEU A 105 -6.11 7.48 13.64
CA LEU A 105 -4.78 8.08 13.60
C LEU A 105 -3.85 7.45 14.64
N GLY A 106 -4.34 7.15 15.84
CA GLY A 106 -3.58 6.45 16.87
C GLY A 106 -3.14 5.05 16.44
N GLY A 107 -4.01 4.35 15.71
CA GLY A 107 -3.71 3.03 15.16
C GLY A 107 -2.72 3.05 13.99
N LEU A 108 -2.59 4.16 13.26
CA LEU A 108 -1.62 4.31 12.17
C LEU A 108 -0.29 4.89 12.61
N ALA A 109 -0.30 5.74 13.64
CA ALA A 109 0.90 6.45 14.08
C ALA A 109 2.03 5.50 14.48
N GLY A 110 3.22 5.77 13.97
CA GLY A 110 4.42 4.99 14.27
C GLY A 110 4.58 3.69 13.51
N LYS A 111 3.56 3.20 12.79
CA LYS A 111 3.71 2.04 11.89
C LYS A 111 4.78 2.30 10.85
N GLN A 112 5.49 1.24 10.44
CA GLN A 112 6.43 1.32 9.31
C GLN A 112 5.69 1.07 8.01
N ALA A 113 5.99 1.87 6.99
CA ALA A 113 5.45 1.65 5.65
C ALA A 113 6.55 1.52 4.60
N TYR A 114 6.42 0.51 3.75
CA TYR A 114 7.21 0.33 2.55
C TYR A 114 6.33 0.48 1.32
N VAL A 115 6.83 1.14 0.29
CA VAL A 115 6.14 1.32 -0.99
C VAL A 115 6.91 0.60 -2.08
N ILE A 116 6.25 -0.37 -2.72
CA ILE A 116 6.73 -1.10 -3.89
C ILE A 116 5.90 -0.64 -5.08
N ALA A 117 6.52 0.07 -6.02
CA ALA A 117 5.85 0.50 -7.23
C ALA A 117 6.61 0.04 -8.48
N VAL A 118 5.90 -0.47 -9.48
CA VAL A 118 6.52 -0.99 -10.71
C VAL A 118 5.83 -0.41 -11.93
N GLY A 119 6.62 0.02 -12.89
CA GLY A 119 6.20 0.54 -14.19
C GLY A 119 7.26 0.31 -15.26
N ASP A 120 6.98 0.68 -16.51
CA ASP A 120 7.90 0.49 -17.64
C ASP A 120 8.40 1.81 -18.26
N ASP A 121 7.72 2.92 -17.98
CA ASP A 121 8.03 4.23 -18.56
C ASP A 121 8.86 5.07 -17.57
N ASP A 122 10.14 4.76 -17.47
CA ASP A 122 11.11 5.47 -16.61
C ASP A 122 10.59 5.69 -15.18
N PRO A 123 10.30 4.61 -14.42
CA PRO A 123 9.65 4.71 -13.11
C PRO A 123 10.49 5.48 -12.10
N HIS A 124 11.82 5.52 -12.23
CA HIS A 124 12.70 6.26 -11.33
C HIS A 124 12.48 7.79 -11.40
N VAL A 125 12.08 8.30 -12.55
CA VAL A 125 11.73 9.72 -12.74
C VAL A 125 10.22 9.92 -12.65
N LYS A 126 9.46 9.18 -13.46
CA LYS A 126 8.02 9.40 -13.62
C LYS A 126 7.17 8.79 -12.50
N GLY A 127 7.74 7.91 -11.68
CA GLY A 127 7.12 7.40 -10.46
C GLY A 127 7.20 8.35 -9.25
N GLN A 128 7.97 9.44 -9.34
CA GLN A 128 8.12 10.39 -8.23
C GLN A 128 6.80 11.00 -7.76
N PRO A 129 5.84 11.39 -8.64
CA PRO A 129 4.55 11.89 -8.19
C PRO A 129 3.77 10.92 -7.29
N LEU A 130 3.86 9.61 -7.57
CA LEU A 130 3.28 8.56 -6.73
C LEU A 130 3.93 8.54 -5.34
N LEU A 131 5.24 8.63 -5.26
CA LEU A 131 5.96 8.66 -3.97
C LEU A 131 5.62 9.91 -3.17
N GLU A 132 5.48 11.08 -3.81
CA GLU A 132 5.05 12.30 -3.15
C GLU A 132 3.65 12.17 -2.55
N GLN A 133 2.71 11.51 -3.24
CA GLN A 133 1.40 11.20 -2.66
C GLN A 133 1.55 10.40 -1.35
N PHE A 134 2.36 9.34 -1.33
CA PHE A 134 2.60 8.57 -0.12
C PHE A 134 3.28 9.39 0.98
N ARG A 135 4.22 10.27 0.66
CA ARG A 135 4.86 11.16 1.64
C ARG A 135 3.85 12.05 2.36
N TYR A 136 2.92 12.66 1.60
CA TYR A 136 1.86 13.47 2.19
C TYR A 136 0.86 12.63 3.00
N ILE A 137 0.46 11.47 2.50
CA ILE A 137 -0.46 10.56 3.19
C ILE A 137 0.17 10.10 4.53
N PHE A 138 1.42 9.65 4.51
CA PHE A 138 2.10 9.18 5.71
C PHE A 138 2.42 10.32 6.68
N GLY A 139 2.81 11.49 6.19
CA GLY A 139 2.99 12.69 7.02
C GLY A 139 1.73 13.11 7.76
N PHE A 140 0.56 13.01 7.10
CA PHE A 140 -0.73 13.31 7.72
C PHE A 140 -1.14 12.27 8.77
N THR A 141 -0.87 10.99 8.53
CA THR A 141 -1.31 9.88 9.38
C THR A 141 -0.31 9.50 10.47
N GLY A 142 0.91 10.04 10.45
CA GLY A 142 1.98 9.68 11.38
C GLY A 142 2.64 8.33 11.09
N ILE A 143 2.39 7.74 9.94
CA ILE A 143 3.09 6.54 9.47
C ILE A 143 4.54 6.89 9.14
N ARG A 144 5.49 6.07 9.57
CA ARG A 144 6.90 6.22 9.22
C ARG A 144 7.17 5.65 7.84
N PHE A 145 7.54 6.49 6.89
CA PHE A 145 7.96 6.05 5.56
C PHE A 145 9.34 5.38 5.66
N ALA A 146 9.37 4.06 5.77
CA ALA A 146 10.59 3.28 6.01
C ALA A 146 11.41 3.07 4.73
N GLY A 147 10.76 2.96 3.57
CA GLY A 147 11.47 2.80 2.30
C GLY A 147 10.54 2.71 1.09
N HIS A 148 11.14 2.88 -0.10
CA HIS A 148 10.44 2.69 -1.36
C HIS A 148 11.33 2.06 -2.40
N VAL A 149 10.73 1.35 -3.35
CA VAL A 149 11.38 0.86 -4.55
C VAL A 149 10.51 1.18 -5.78
N LEU A 150 11.16 1.69 -6.82
CA LEU A 150 10.57 1.93 -8.12
C LEU A 150 11.19 0.94 -9.10
N GLY A 151 10.52 -0.18 -9.33
CA GLY A 151 11.01 -1.24 -10.23
C GLY A 151 10.62 -0.99 -11.69
N THR A 152 11.49 -1.39 -12.60
CA THR A 152 11.28 -1.28 -14.05
C THR A 152 10.85 -2.64 -14.62
N ALA A 153 9.60 -2.76 -15.05
CA ALA A 153 9.09 -3.95 -15.72
C ALA A 153 7.73 -3.68 -16.38
N ASN A 154 7.46 -4.36 -17.50
CA ASN A 154 6.20 -4.34 -18.25
C ASN A 154 5.48 -5.70 -18.17
N LYS A 155 6.10 -6.74 -18.72
CA LYS A 155 5.51 -8.06 -18.77
C LYS A 155 5.65 -8.78 -17.42
N PRO A 156 4.71 -9.68 -17.07
CA PRO A 156 4.82 -10.47 -15.85
C PRO A 156 6.17 -11.19 -15.75
N GLY A 157 6.82 -11.07 -14.61
CA GLY A 157 8.12 -11.70 -14.33
C GLY A 157 9.34 -10.89 -14.78
N GLU A 158 9.21 -9.83 -15.57
CA GLU A 158 10.36 -9.03 -16.01
C GLU A 158 11.07 -8.35 -14.83
N ILE A 159 10.40 -8.09 -13.72
CA ILE A 159 11.00 -7.52 -12.51
C ILE A 159 12.15 -8.37 -11.95
N LEU A 160 12.19 -9.66 -12.28
CA LEU A 160 13.29 -10.54 -11.89
C LEU A 160 14.62 -10.19 -12.58
N GLN A 161 14.59 -9.33 -13.59
CA GLN A 161 15.76 -8.79 -14.28
C GLN A 161 16.22 -7.45 -13.70
N ASP A 162 15.42 -6.80 -12.85
CA ASP A 162 15.76 -5.56 -12.17
C ASP A 162 16.55 -5.86 -10.89
N ALA A 163 17.88 -5.98 -11.05
CA ALA A 163 18.78 -6.32 -9.95
C ALA A 163 18.78 -5.28 -8.82
N GLU A 164 18.56 -4.01 -9.15
CA GLU A 164 18.51 -2.92 -8.16
C GLU A 164 17.26 -3.04 -7.31
N ALA A 165 16.09 -3.21 -7.92
CA ALA A 165 14.84 -3.40 -7.20
C ALA A 165 14.87 -4.64 -6.29
N LEU A 166 15.43 -5.75 -6.78
CA LEU A 166 15.59 -6.97 -5.99
C LEU A 166 16.52 -6.75 -4.79
N ALA A 167 17.66 -6.08 -4.98
CA ALA A 167 18.63 -5.82 -3.91
C ALA A 167 18.04 -4.93 -2.81
N VAL A 168 17.26 -3.90 -3.18
CA VAL A 168 16.56 -3.04 -2.21
C VAL A 168 15.60 -3.85 -1.35
N VAL A 169 14.78 -4.69 -1.97
CA VAL A 169 13.80 -5.53 -1.26
C VAL A 169 14.48 -6.56 -0.36
N ASP A 170 15.59 -7.16 -0.80
CA ASP A 170 16.37 -8.08 0.01
C ASP A 170 16.99 -7.39 1.24
N GLY A 171 17.45 -6.15 1.09
CA GLY A 171 17.90 -5.33 2.21
C GLY A 171 16.82 -5.15 3.27
N TRP A 172 15.61 -4.75 2.87
CA TRP A 172 14.49 -4.61 3.80
C TRP A 172 14.08 -5.93 4.46
N ARG A 173 14.09 -7.02 3.68
CA ARG A 173 13.82 -8.36 4.23
C ARG A 173 14.82 -8.71 5.34
N ALA A 174 16.10 -8.39 5.16
CA ALA A 174 17.13 -8.62 6.17
C ALA A 174 16.96 -7.72 7.39
N GLU A 175 16.62 -6.44 7.21
CA GLU A 175 16.33 -5.51 8.31
C GLU A 175 15.14 -5.96 9.15
N LEU A 176 14.04 -6.32 8.49
CA LEU A 176 12.87 -6.84 9.17
C LEU A 176 13.14 -8.17 9.89
N ALA A 177 14.20 -8.93 9.54
CA ALA A 177 14.57 -10.17 10.20
C ALA A 177 15.23 -9.94 11.58
N GLN A 178 15.67 -8.73 11.88
CA GLN A 178 16.41 -8.42 13.11
C GLN A 178 15.48 -7.86 14.20
N VAL A 179 14.21 -7.67 13.91
CA VAL A 179 13.17 -7.11 14.80
C VAL A 179 12.16 -8.19 15.18
#